data_6a461ea4726ee24e9de0f05139894585
#
_entry.id   6a461ea4726ee24e9de0f05139894585
#
_cell.length_a   1.000
_cell.length_b   1.000
_cell.length_c   1.000
_cell.angle_alpha   90.00
_cell.angle_beta   90.00
_cell.angle_gamma   90.00
#
_symmetry.space_group_name_H-M   'P 1'
#
loop_
_entity.id
_entity.type
_entity.pdbx_description
1 polymer ?
#
loop_
_entity_poly.entity_id
_entity_poly.type
_entity_poly.pdbx_seq_one_letter_code
_entity_poly.pdbx_strand_id
1 'polypeptide(L)'
;MGFITNPIYVLSVLCLMVILSVYAGKTKIGKQLGGAALLVILFTAVIANFNLIPAASNSIELYDIIFKYIAPISIFYLLLKVNITSIKNAGLPMVGLFVIGSLATTCGIIISWYLLNPQALLGEDGKVIAGMLTGTYTGGSVNFNAIALEYEFQKKGILYAGTIAVDNVVTAIWIMITLIIPTFLNRIWKSNKKFISNKNKSIDENDENESINLTSLSWLLFLGISAYYISEIISLYIIDIPSILILTTIGILLAQSK
;
A
#
# COMPACT_ATOMS: atom_id res chain seq x y z
N MET A 1 7.71 -24.02 23.57
CA MET A 1 7.95 -22.82 22.73
C MET A 1 8.19 -23.14 21.25
N GLY A 2 8.67 -24.32 20.86
CA GLY A 2 9.03 -24.64 19.46
C GLY A 2 7.89 -24.72 18.43
N PHE A 3 6.63 -24.85 18.84
CA PHE A 3 5.52 -24.99 17.89
C PHE A 3 5.06 -23.64 17.30
N ILE A 4 4.96 -22.61 18.13
CA ILE A 4 4.46 -21.29 17.73
C ILE A 4 5.42 -20.58 16.77
N THR A 5 6.71 -20.86 16.85
CA THR A 5 7.75 -20.30 15.97
C THR A 5 8.02 -21.14 14.73
N ASN A 6 7.31 -22.27 14.56
CA ASN A 6 7.46 -23.12 13.38
C ASN A 6 6.99 -22.37 12.13
N PRO A 7 7.85 -22.22 11.08
CA PRO A 7 7.51 -21.47 9.89
C PRO A 7 6.25 -21.97 9.16
N ILE A 8 6.06 -23.31 9.13
CA ILE A 8 4.90 -23.90 8.46
C ILE A 8 3.60 -23.59 9.20
N TYR A 9 3.64 -23.67 10.54
CA TYR A 9 2.51 -23.30 11.38
C TYR A 9 2.15 -21.83 11.18
N VAL A 10 3.13 -20.93 11.30
CA VAL A 10 2.91 -19.49 11.14
C VAL A 10 2.36 -19.18 9.74
N LEU A 11 2.93 -19.76 8.70
CA LEU A 11 2.44 -19.58 7.33
C LEU A 11 0.99 -20.06 7.18
N SER A 12 0.65 -21.21 7.77
CA SER A 12 -0.72 -21.75 7.74
C SER A 12 -1.71 -20.80 8.43
N VAL A 13 -1.33 -20.25 9.60
CA VAL A 13 -2.15 -19.27 10.31
C VAL A 13 -2.31 -17.98 9.51
N LEU A 14 -1.24 -17.46 8.90
CA LEU A 14 -1.31 -16.27 8.05
C LEU A 14 -2.25 -16.49 6.85
N CYS A 15 -2.14 -17.64 6.16
CA CYS A 15 -3.05 -18.00 5.07
C CYS A 15 -4.50 -18.06 5.53
N LEU A 16 -4.76 -18.67 6.72
CA LEU A 16 -6.10 -18.72 7.30
C LEU A 16 -6.63 -17.31 7.59
N MET A 17 -5.81 -16.39 8.13
CA MET A 17 -6.21 -15.01 8.39
C MET A 17 -6.56 -14.27 7.10
N VAL A 18 -5.81 -14.48 6.02
CA VAL A 18 -6.14 -13.93 4.70
C VAL A 18 -7.50 -14.44 4.22
N ILE A 19 -7.74 -15.76 4.29
CA ILE A 19 -9.00 -16.36 3.88
C ILE A 19 -10.18 -15.80 4.69
N LEU A 20 -10.07 -15.77 6.02
CA LEU A 20 -11.09 -15.22 6.90
C LEU A 20 -11.36 -13.75 6.60
N SER A 21 -10.33 -12.97 6.34
CA SER A 21 -10.45 -11.54 6.01
C SER A 21 -11.13 -11.31 4.67
N VAL A 22 -10.88 -12.15 3.67
CA VAL A 22 -11.57 -12.08 2.37
C VAL A 22 -13.06 -12.36 2.53
N TYR A 23 -13.44 -13.40 3.28
CA TYR A 23 -14.85 -13.69 3.55
C TYR A 23 -15.51 -12.59 4.38
N ALA A 24 -14.89 -12.16 5.47
CA ALA A 24 -15.40 -11.10 6.32
C ALA A 24 -15.51 -9.76 5.57
N GLY A 25 -14.56 -9.44 4.71
CA GLY A 25 -14.53 -8.23 3.88
C GLY A 25 -15.68 -8.12 2.87
N LYS A 26 -16.28 -9.24 2.47
CA LYS A 26 -17.49 -9.26 1.60
C LYS A 26 -18.75 -8.86 2.35
N THR A 27 -18.77 -8.92 3.67
CA THR A 27 -19.93 -8.52 4.49
C THR A 27 -20.14 -7.01 4.50
N LYS A 28 -21.36 -6.54 4.84
CA LYS A 28 -21.66 -5.10 4.94
C LYS A 28 -20.74 -4.39 5.94
N ILE A 29 -20.50 -5.02 7.09
CA ILE A 29 -19.62 -4.50 8.15
C ILE A 29 -18.17 -4.49 7.67
N GLY A 30 -17.71 -5.57 7.04
CA GLY A 30 -16.35 -5.68 6.52
C GLY A 30 -16.03 -4.61 5.47
N LYS A 31 -16.96 -4.30 4.57
CA LYS A 31 -16.82 -3.20 3.59
C LYS A 31 -16.70 -1.83 4.27
N GLN A 32 -17.47 -1.59 5.34
CA GLN A 32 -17.40 -0.34 6.11
C GLN A 32 -16.09 -0.22 6.91
N LEU A 33 -15.51 -1.36 7.33
CA LEU A 33 -14.23 -1.42 8.05
C LEU A 33 -13.00 -1.38 7.13
N GLY A 34 -13.14 -1.02 5.85
CA GLY A 34 -12.00 -0.93 4.92
C GLY A 34 -11.68 -2.22 4.16
N GLY A 35 -12.59 -3.19 4.17
CA GLY A 35 -12.49 -4.43 3.40
C GLY A 35 -11.48 -5.44 3.94
N ALA A 36 -11.12 -6.42 3.09
CA ALA A 36 -10.26 -7.54 3.48
C ALA A 36 -8.86 -7.09 3.95
N ALA A 37 -8.31 -6.04 3.37
CA ALA A 37 -6.96 -5.57 3.67
C ALA A 37 -6.83 -5.07 5.12
N LEU A 38 -7.79 -4.28 5.63
CA LEU A 38 -7.77 -3.84 7.02
C LEU A 38 -8.11 -4.97 7.98
N LEU A 39 -9.04 -5.85 7.60
CA LEU A 39 -9.44 -6.98 8.44
C LEU A 39 -8.29 -7.98 8.64
N VAL A 40 -7.45 -8.24 7.63
CA VAL A 40 -6.29 -9.13 7.81
C VAL A 40 -5.30 -8.56 8.82
N ILE A 41 -5.07 -7.25 8.80
CA ILE A 41 -4.21 -6.58 9.78
C ILE A 41 -4.79 -6.74 11.20
N LEU A 42 -6.08 -6.47 11.37
CA LEU A 42 -6.76 -6.58 12.67
C LEU A 42 -6.74 -8.01 13.19
N PHE A 43 -7.11 -8.99 12.39
CA PHE A 43 -7.13 -10.39 12.79
C PHE A 43 -5.74 -10.90 13.15
N THR A 44 -4.74 -10.56 12.34
CA THR A 44 -3.35 -10.95 12.60
C THR A 44 -2.81 -10.27 13.86
N ALA A 45 -3.14 -8.99 14.07
CA ALA A 45 -2.77 -8.27 15.29
C ALA A 45 -3.38 -8.93 16.55
N VAL A 46 -4.66 -9.30 16.50
CA VAL A 46 -5.33 -9.99 17.60
C VAL A 46 -4.62 -11.32 17.93
N ILE A 47 -4.36 -12.15 16.93
CA ILE A 47 -3.71 -13.45 17.09
C ILE A 47 -2.28 -13.29 17.62
N ALA A 48 -1.52 -12.30 17.14
CA ALA A 48 -0.19 -12.00 17.62
C ALA A 48 -0.21 -11.53 19.09
N ASN A 49 -1.19 -10.71 19.50
CA ASN A 49 -1.36 -10.28 20.89
C ASN A 49 -1.75 -11.42 21.83
N PHE A 50 -2.44 -12.45 21.33
CA PHE A 50 -2.69 -13.68 22.07
C PHE A 50 -1.48 -14.65 22.08
N ASN A 51 -0.34 -14.22 21.53
CA ASN A 51 0.88 -15.04 21.41
C ASN A 51 0.66 -16.38 20.66
N LEU A 52 -0.29 -16.41 19.73
CA LEU A 52 -0.54 -17.58 18.88
C LEU A 52 0.40 -17.63 17.67
N ILE A 53 0.95 -16.47 17.28
CA ILE A 53 2.05 -16.33 16.32
C ILE A 53 3.08 -15.34 16.86
N PRO A 54 4.34 -15.39 16.43
CA PRO A 54 5.34 -14.40 16.82
C PRO A 54 4.94 -13.00 16.35
N ALA A 55 5.12 -12.00 17.21
CA ALA A 55 4.99 -10.60 16.82
C ALA A 55 6.26 -10.13 16.09
N ALA A 56 6.18 -8.97 15.41
CA ALA A 56 7.33 -8.39 14.71
C ALA A 56 8.53 -8.09 15.63
N SER A 57 8.29 -7.85 16.92
CA SER A 57 9.33 -7.70 17.95
C SER A 57 10.10 -9.00 18.25
N ASN A 58 9.51 -10.16 17.95
CA ASN A 58 10.11 -11.49 18.06
C ASN A 58 10.14 -12.13 16.68
N SER A 59 10.73 -11.43 15.70
CA SER A 59 10.77 -11.85 14.31
C SER A 59 11.36 -13.24 14.13
N ILE A 60 10.82 -13.97 13.14
CA ILE A 60 11.31 -15.26 12.70
C ILE A 60 11.80 -15.14 11.25
N GLU A 61 12.70 -16.01 10.85
CA GLU A 61 13.28 -16.02 9.50
C GLU A 61 12.22 -16.01 8.37
N LEU A 62 11.05 -16.61 8.60
CA LEU A 62 9.93 -16.57 7.66
C LEU A 62 9.48 -15.14 7.35
N TYR A 63 9.44 -14.26 8.35
CA TYR A 63 9.05 -12.85 8.13
C TYR A 63 10.08 -12.10 7.29
N ASP A 64 11.36 -12.36 7.54
CA ASP A 64 12.43 -11.76 6.72
C ASP A 64 12.34 -12.22 5.26
N ILE A 65 12.04 -13.50 5.01
CA ILE A 65 11.81 -14.04 3.66
C ILE A 65 10.60 -13.35 3.00
N ILE A 66 9.49 -13.20 3.73
CA ILE A 66 8.28 -12.54 3.21
C ILE A 66 8.60 -11.09 2.82
N PHE A 67 9.25 -10.33 3.70
CA PHE A 67 9.56 -8.93 3.43
C PHE A 67 10.62 -8.75 2.35
N LYS A 68 11.62 -9.62 2.31
CA LYS A 68 12.72 -9.53 1.35
C LYS A 68 12.30 -9.92 -0.08
N TYR A 69 11.46 -10.93 -0.24
CA TYR A 69 11.13 -11.49 -1.56
C TYR A 69 9.65 -11.32 -1.94
N ILE A 70 8.73 -11.73 -1.07
CA ILE A 70 7.31 -11.79 -1.43
C ILE A 70 6.70 -10.39 -1.53
N ALA A 71 7.03 -9.50 -0.60
CA ALA A 71 6.46 -8.14 -0.57
C ALA A 71 6.87 -7.32 -1.80
N PRO A 72 8.16 -7.23 -2.22
CA PRO A 72 8.54 -6.53 -3.46
C PRO A 72 7.88 -7.13 -4.71
N ILE A 73 7.84 -8.46 -4.83
CA ILE A 73 7.19 -9.14 -5.96
C ILE A 73 5.68 -8.83 -5.98
N SER A 74 5.02 -8.75 -4.81
CA SER A 74 3.62 -8.37 -4.71
C SER A 74 3.37 -6.93 -5.17
N ILE A 75 4.28 -6.00 -4.83
CA ILE A 75 4.25 -4.62 -5.33
C ILE A 75 4.37 -4.59 -6.85
N PHE A 76 5.28 -5.37 -7.42
CA PHE A 76 5.40 -5.51 -8.86
C PHE A 76 4.09 -5.98 -9.52
N TYR A 77 3.43 -6.99 -8.98
CA TYR A 77 2.15 -7.47 -9.51
C TYR A 77 1.03 -6.43 -9.46
N LEU A 78 0.98 -5.62 -8.40
CA LEU A 78 0.03 -4.52 -8.32
C LEU A 78 0.24 -3.50 -9.45
N LEU A 79 1.50 -3.25 -9.81
CA LEU A 79 1.86 -2.30 -10.86
C LEU A 79 1.60 -2.81 -12.28
N LEU A 80 1.53 -4.13 -12.51
CA LEU A 80 1.13 -4.69 -13.80
C LEU A 80 -0.31 -4.33 -14.21
N LYS A 81 -1.15 -3.88 -13.28
CA LYS A 81 -2.51 -3.38 -13.56
C LYS A 81 -2.57 -1.91 -13.96
N VAL A 82 -1.45 -1.18 -13.87
CA VAL A 82 -1.40 0.26 -14.17
C VAL A 82 -1.55 0.49 -15.67
N ASN A 83 -2.49 1.36 -16.05
CA ASN A 83 -2.76 1.74 -17.43
C ASN A 83 -2.46 3.23 -17.65
N ILE A 84 -1.36 3.54 -18.32
CA ILE A 84 -0.96 4.93 -18.63
C ILE A 84 -1.97 5.60 -19.58
N THR A 85 -2.65 4.85 -20.44
CA THR A 85 -3.68 5.41 -21.32
C THR A 85 -4.82 6.04 -20.53
N SER A 86 -5.16 5.46 -19.38
CA SER A 86 -6.17 6.03 -18.47
C SER A 86 -5.73 7.40 -17.91
N ILE A 87 -4.43 7.61 -17.69
CA ILE A 87 -3.87 8.89 -17.25
C ILE A 87 -4.01 9.93 -18.38
N LYS A 88 -3.75 9.54 -19.64
CA LYS A 88 -3.95 10.41 -20.80
C LYS A 88 -5.43 10.80 -20.96
N ASN A 89 -6.34 9.85 -20.75
CA ASN A 89 -7.79 10.08 -20.85
C ASN A 89 -8.32 10.96 -19.71
N ALA A 90 -7.68 10.96 -18.54
CA ALA A 90 -8.01 11.84 -17.42
C ALA A 90 -7.78 13.33 -17.73
N GLY A 91 -6.91 13.61 -18.69
CA GLY A 91 -6.59 14.96 -19.16
C GLY A 91 -5.63 15.76 -18.27
N LEU A 92 -5.02 16.77 -18.89
CA LEU A 92 -4.01 17.62 -18.25
C LEU A 92 -4.49 18.29 -16.93
N PRO A 93 -5.75 18.76 -16.80
CA PRO A 93 -6.21 19.34 -15.54
C PRO A 93 -6.20 18.35 -14.36
N MET A 94 -6.54 17.09 -14.59
CA MET A 94 -6.54 16.06 -13.55
C MET A 94 -5.11 15.73 -13.11
N VAL A 95 -4.19 15.60 -14.07
CA VAL A 95 -2.76 15.40 -13.77
C VAL A 95 -2.19 16.60 -13.03
N GLY A 96 -2.53 17.82 -13.44
CA GLY A 96 -2.11 19.05 -12.77
C GLY A 96 -2.59 19.12 -11.33
N LEU A 97 -3.86 18.79 -11.06
CA LEU A 97 -4.41 18.73 -9.70
C LEU A 97 -3.69 17.67 -8.85
N PHE A 98 -3.37 16.52 -9.42
CA PHE A 98 -2.61 15.47 -8.72
C PHE A 98 -1.22 15.96 -8.32
N VAL A 99 -0.49 16.62 -9.23
CA VAL A 99 0.85 17.16 -8.95
C VAL A 99 0.78 18.25 -7.87
N ILE A 100 -0.18 19.18 -7.97
CA ILE A 100 -0.38 20.22 -6.97
C ILE A 100 -0.71 19.62 -5.59
N GLY A 101 -1.58 18.61 -5.56
CA GLY A 101 -1.93 17.88 -4.34
C GLY A 101 -0.72 17.19 -3.71
N SER A 102 0.11 16.54 -4.53
CA SER A 102 1.34 15.88 -4.07
C SER A 102 2.35 16.89 -3.51
N LEU A 103 2.53 18.03 -4.17
CA LEU A 103 3.38 19.12 -3.67
C LEU A 103 2.84 19.71 -2.35
N ALA A 104 1.53 19.93 -2.26
CA ALA A 104 0.90 20.43 -1.04
C ALA A 104 1.10 19.46 0.13
N THR A 105 0.94 18.15 -0.09
CA THR A 105 1.21 17.12 0.92
C THR A 105 2.66 17.16 1.37
N THR A 106 3.61 17.18 0.44
CA THR A 106 5.04 17.24 0.76
C THR A 106 5.39 18.50 1.55
N CYS A 107 4.89 19.67 1.12
CA CYS A 107 5.05 20.91 1.87
C CYS A 107 4.43 20.82 3.28
N GLY A 108 3.24 20.23 3.40
CA GLY A 108 2.57 20.03 4.69
C GLY A 108 3.41 19.19 5.65
N ILE A 109 4.01 18.12 5.18
CA ILE A 109 4.89 17.25 5.98
C ILE A 109 6.18 17.98 6.38
N ILE A 110 6.78 18.74 5.47
CA ILE A 110 7.98 19.55 5.78
C ILE A 110 7.65 20.60 6.84
N ILE A 111 6.55 21.32 6.70
CA ILE A 111 6.10 22.31 7.68
C ILE A 111 5.86 21.64 9.04
N SER A 112 5.16 20.51 9.05
CA SER A 112 4.91 19.73 10.27
C SER A 112 6.20 19.25 10.92
N TRP A 113 7.20 18.86 10.12
CA TRP A 113 8.52 18.47 10.60
C TRP A 113 9.19 19.57 11.41
N TYR A 114 9.19 20.80 10.88
CA TYR A 114 9.79 21.96 11.58
C TYR A 114 8.98 22.42 12.77
N LEU A 115 7.65 22.34 12.71
CA LEU A 115 6.78 22.78 13.80
C LEU A 115 6.77 21.82 14.99
N LEU A 116 6.73 20.51 14.72
CA LEU A 116 6.53 19.47 15.75
C LEU A 116 7.85 18.86 16.23
N ASN A 117 8.96 19.09 15.51
CA ASN A 117 10.27 18.51 15.78
C ASN A 117 10.20 16.99 16.13
N PRO A 118 9.63 16.15 15.25
CA PRO A 118 9.43 14.74 15.53
C PRO A 118 10.73 13.98 15.78
N GLN A 119 11.87 14.52 15.35
CA GLN A 119 13.18 13.97 15.61
C GLN A 119 13.51 13.90 17.12
N ALA A 120 12.97 14.83 17.92
CA ALA A 120 13.15 14.80 19.37
C ALA A 120 12.47 13.60 20.04
N LEU A 121 11.37 13.09 19.45
CA LEU A 121 10.60 11.96 20.00
C LEU A 121 10.95 10.63 19.33
N LEU A 122 11.19 10.65 18.01
CA LEU A 122 11.33 9.46 17.17
C LEU A 122 12.78 9.24 16.68
N GLY A 123 13.71 10.17 16.99
CA GLY A 123 15.09 10.08 16.52
C GLY A 123 15.17 10.02 14.99
N GLU A 124 16.09 9.22 14.46
CA GLU A 124 16.25 9.01 13.02
C GLU A 124 15.05 8.33 12.35
N ASP A 125 14.24 7.59 13.12
CA ASP A 125 13.04 6.93 12.63
C ASP A 125 11.97 7.91 12.16
N GLY A 126 11.96 9.11 12.72
CA GLY A 126 11.06 10.17 12.30
C GLY A 126 11.17 10.53 10.82
N LYS A 127 12.39 10.49 10.25
CA LYS A 127 12.62 10.77 8.83
C LYS A 127 11.99 9.69 7.94
N VAL A 128 12.14 8.44 8.32
CA VAL A 128 11.56 7.31 7.58
C VAL A 128 10.05 7.36 7.64
N ILE A 129 9.46 7.60 8.82
CA ILE A 129 8.01 7.76 9.00
C ILE A 129 7.49 8.92 8.15
N ALA A 130 8.16 10.08 8.15
CA ALA A 130 7.77 11.21 7.32
C ALA A 130 7.82 10.86 5.82
N GLY A 131 8.83 10.12 5.39
CA GLY A 131 8.93 9.58 4.02
C GLY A 131 7.78 8.63 3.68
N MET A 132 7.50 7.66 4.55
CA MET A 132 6.40 6.70 4.39
C MET A 132 5.03 7.39 4.28
N LEU A 133 4.75 8.38 5.15
CA LEU A 133 3.52 9.16 5.11
C LEU A 133 3.45 10.06 3.87
N THR A 134 4.56 10.65 3.43
CA THR A 134 4.61 11.36 2.16
C THR A 134 4.28 10.42 1.01
N GLY A 135 4.86 9.23 0.99
CA GLY A 135 4.63 8.21 -0.03
C GLY A 135 3.17 7.79 -0.11
N THR A 136 2.52 7.51 1.04
CA THR A 136 1.12 7.06 1.05
C THR A 136 0.15 8.16 0.60
N TYR A 137 0.34 9.41 1.03
CA TYR A 137 -0.58 10.50 0.69
C TYR A 137 -0.34 11.10 -0.70
N THR A 138 0.78 10.81 -1.34
CA THR A 138 1.06 11.22 -2.74
C THR A 138 0.83 10.11 -3.74
N GLY A 139 0.99 8.85 -3.37
CA GLY A 139 0.93 7.74 -4.32
C GLY A 139 0.25 6.45 -3.80
N GLY A 140 -0.19 6.44 -2.52
CA GLY A 140 -0.90 5.31 -1.93
C GLY A 140 -0.01 4.34 -1.16
N SER A 141 -0.64 3.33 -0.55
CA SER A 141 0.00 2.36 0.34
C SER A 141 1.14 1.54 -0.30
N VAL A 142 1.19 1.47 -1.63
CA VAL A 142 2.31 0.83 -2.35
C VAL A 142 3.59 1.60 -2.08
N ASN A 143 3.56 2.94 -2.18
CA ASN A 143 4.72 3.78 -1.91
C ASN A 143 5.12 3.76 -0.43
N PHE A 144 4.14 3.73 0.48
CA PHE A 144 4.39 3.54 1.91
C PHE A 144 5.21 2.27 2.17
N ASN A 145 4.76 1.14 1.61
CA ASN A 145 5.44 -0.13 1.80
C ASN A 145 6.80 -0.18 1.09
N ALA A 146 6.92 0.43 -0.09
CA ALA A 146 8.20 0.50 -0.79
C ALA A 146 9.27 1.22 0.03
N ILE A 147 8.92 2.36 0.65
CA ILE A 147 9.82 3.11 1.53
C ILE A 147 10.12 2.30 2.80
N ALA A 148 9.11 1.66 3.40
CA ALA A 148 9.33 0.83 4.57
C ALA A 148 10.31 -0.31 4.31
N LEU A 149 10.20 -0.97 3.15
CA LEU A 149 11.09 -2.05 2.73
C LEU A 149 12.52 -1.56 2.47
N GLU A 150 12.65 -0.43 1.79
CA GLU A 150 13.96 0.15 1.47
C GLU A 150 14.77 0.51 2.72
N TYR A 151 14.11 1.05 3.74
CA TYR A 151 14.75 1.41 5.01
C TYR A 151 14.64 0.30 6.07
N GLU A 152 14.24 -0.91 5.70
CA GLU A 152 14.01 -2.05 6.60
C GLU A 152 13.15 -1.70 7.84
N PHE A 153 12.26 -0.69 7.70
CA PHE A 153 11.49 -0.15 8.80
C PHE A 153 10.46 -1.13 9.37
N GLN A 154 10.01 -2.09 8.57
CA GLN A 154 9.16 -3.21 9.01
C GLN A 154 9.81 -4.04 10.14
N LYS A 155 11.13 -4.07 10.24
CA LYS A 155 11.86 -4.73 11.35
C LYS A 155 11.63 -4.03 12.70
N LYS A 156 11.20 -2.75 12.68
CA LYS A 156 10.86 -1.97 13.88
C LYS A 156 9.37 -2.14 14.26
N GLY A 157 8.95 -3.37 14.46
CA GLY A 157 7.57 -3.84 14.54
C GLY A 157 6.56 -2.91 15.20
N ILE A 158 6.84 -2.37 16.39
CA ILE A 158 5.91 -1.50 17.13
C ILE A 158 5.75 -0.15 16.40
N LEU A 159 6.84 0.45 15.94
CA LEU A 159 6.79 1.73 15.22
C LEU A 159 6.13 1.57 13.85
N TYR A 160 6.43 0.49 13.13
CA TYR A 160 5.80 0.18 11.85
C TYR A 160 4.30 -0.03 12.00
N ALA A 161 3.87 -0.88 12.93
CA ALA A 161 2.45 -1.11 13.21
C ALA A 161 1.74 0.16 13.69
N GLY A 162 2.37 0.95 14.54
CA GLY A 162 1.87 2.25 14.98
C GLY A 162 1.68 3.23 13.83
N THR A 163 2.65 3.29 12.91
CA THR A 163 2.57 4.16 11.73
C THR A 163 1.42 3.75 10.80
N ILE A 164 1.23 2.44 10.59
CA ILE A 164 0.07 1.93 9.82
C ILE A 164 -1.25 2.30 10.51
N ALA A 165 -1.34 2.13 11.82
CA ALA A 165 -2.56 2.46 12.57
C ALA A 165 -2.90 3.96 12.46
N VAL A 166 -1.89 4.84 12.59
CA VAL A 166 -2.05 6.29 12.42
C VAL A 166 -2.48 6.63 10.99
N ASP A 167 -1.82 6.04 9.98
CA ASP A 167 -2.18 6.23 8.56
C ASP A 167 -3.65 5.87 8.30
N ASN A 168 -4.11 4.74 8.79
CA ASN A 168 -5.52 4.32 8.64
C ASN A 168 -6.50 5.29 9.29
N VAL A 169 -6.21 5.77 10.51
CA VAL A 169 -7.07 6.73 11.22
C VAL A 169 -7.11 8.07 10.48
N VAL A 170 -5.95 8.59 10.10
CA VAL A 170 -5.86 9.86 9.36
C VAL A 170 -6.55 9.76 8.00
N THR A 171 -6.36 8.66 7.29
CA THR A 171 -7.04 8.39 6.01
C THR A 171 -8.56 8.35 6.18
N ALA A 172 -9.07 7.68 7.23
CA ALA A 172 -10.51 7.65 7.50
C ALA A 172 -11.08 9.05 7.79
N ILE A 173 -10.38 9.85 8.59
CA ILE A 173 -10.75 11.25 8.87
C ILE A 173 -10.73 12.07 7.57
N TRP A 174 -9.69 11.90 6.75
CA TRP A 174 -9.55 12.60 5.48
C TRP A 174 -10.68 12.28 4.50
N ILE A 175 -11.06 11.01 4.39
CA ILE A 175 -12.21 10.58 3.57
C ILE A 175 -13.50 11.26 4.07
N MET A 176 -13.76 11.28 5.39
CA MET A 176 -14.92 11.96 5.93
C MET A 176 -14.93 13.45 5.59
N ILE A 177 -13.80 14.13 5.76
CA ILE A 177 -13.65 15.54 5.44
C ILE A 177 -13.91 15.80 3.95
N THR A 178 -13.31 14.99 3.06
CA THR A 178 -13.47 15.15 1.59
C THR A 178 -14.89 14.90 1.12
N LEU A 179 -15.66 14.06 1.79
CA LEU A 179 -17.09 13.85 1.51
C LEU A 179 -17.96 15.04 1.95
N ILE A 180 -17.58 15.73 3.01
CA ILE A 180 -18.32 16.87 3.57
C ILE A 180 -18.00 18.19 2.83
N ILE A 181 -16.74 18.39 2.44
CA ILE A 181 -16.25 19.61 1.79
C ILE A 181 -17.09 20.05 0.58
N PRO A 182 -17.45 19.17 -0.40
CA PRO A 182 -18.24 19.58 -1.56
C PRO A 182 -19.62 20.14 -1.17
N THR A 183 -20.25 19.54 -0.16
CA THR A 183 -21.55 19.99 0.34
C THR A 183 -21.45 21.39 0.97
N PHE A 184 -20.40 21.63 1.74
CA PHE A 184 -20.12 22.92 2.36
C PHE A 184 -19.76 23.99 1.33
N LEU A 185 -18.88 23.68 0.38
CA LEU A 185 -18.46 24.58 -0.70
C LEU A 185 -19.62 24.95 -1.61
N ASN A 186 -20.51 24.03 -1.96
CA ASN A 186 -21.69 24.31 -2.76
C ASN A 186 -22.69 25.24 -2.06
N ARG A 187 -22.65 25.29 -0.71
CA ARG A 187 -23.47 26.22 0.08
C ARG A 187 -22.90 27.65 0.04
N ILE A 188 -21.58 27.79 -0.02
CA ILE A 188 -20.87 29.09 -0.04
C ILE A 188 -20.73 29.59 -1.48
N TRP A 189 -20.36 28.71 -2.39
CA TRP A 189 -20.17 28.99 -3.82
C TRP A 189 -21.32 28.36 -4.61
N LYS A 190 -22.36 29.14 -4.88
CA LYS A 190 -23.42 28.72 -5.79
C LYS A 190 -22.84 28.59 -7.21
N SER A 191 -22.24 27.44 -7.51
CA SER A 191 -21.83 27.13 -8.87
C SER A 191 -23.07 26.79 -9.69
N ASN A 192 -23.41 27.64 -10.69
CA ASN A 192 -24.49 27.40 -11.65
C ASN A 192 -24.21 26.28 -12.66
N LYS A 193 -23.12 25.55 -12.48
CA LYS A 193 -22.82 24.37 -13.29
C LYS A 193 -23.57 23.18 -12.68
N LYS A 194 -24.71 22.81 -13.28
CA LYS A 194 -25.21 21.43 -13.15
C LYS A 194 -24.03 20.52 -13.46
N PHE A 195 -23.42 19.95 -12.43
CA PHE A 195 -22.62 18.75 -12.61
C PHE A 195 -23.56 17.76 -13.26
N ILE A 196 -23.34 17.49 -14.54
CA ILE A 196 -23.93 16.35 -15.21
C ILE A 196 -23.38 15.18 -14.38
N SER A 197 -24.23 14.70 -13.48
CA SER A 197 -24.06 13.40 -12.88
C SER A 197 -24.13 12.42 -14.06
N ASN A 198 -23.01 12.22 -14.72
CA ASN A 198 -22.83 10.98 -15.44
C ASN A 198 -22.99 9.93 -14.36
N LYS A 199 -24.21 9.40 -14.30
CA LYS A 199 -24.54 8.16 -13.62
C LYS A 199 -23.31 7.29 -13.77
N ASN A 200 -22.67 7.05 -12.64
CA ASN A 200 -21.64 6.05 -12.50
C ASN A 200 -22.05 4.87 -13.40
N LYS A 201 -21.38 4.73 -14.55
CA LYS A 201 -20.99 3.38 -14.89
C LYS A 201 -20.17 2.98 -13.67
N SER A 202 -20.82 2.32 -12.73
CA SER A 202 -20.14 1.34 -11.91
C SER A 202 -19.15 0.73 -12.89
N ILE A 203 -17.86 0.90 -12.64
CA ILE A 203 -16.90 -0.05 -13.12
C ILE A 203 -17.48 -1.33 -12.52
N ASP A 204 -18.30 -2.00 -13.33
CA ASP A 204 -18.52 -3.41 -13.13
C ASP A 204 -17.09 -3.93 -13.11
N GLU A 205 -16.58 -4.16 -11.91
CA GLU A 205 -15.69 -5.26 -11.71
C GLU A 205 -16.52 -6.46 -12.17
N ASN A 206 -16.56 -6.62 -13.50
CA ASN A 206 -16.77 -7.92 -14.06
C ASN A 206 -15.60 -8.70 -13.47
N ASP A 207 -15.86 -9.32 -12.33
CA ASP A 207 -15.27 -10.59 -11.98
C ASP A 207 -15.62 -11.53 -13.17
N GLU A 208 -14.98 -11.28 -14.31
CA GLU A 208 -14.77 -12.31 -15.28
C GLU A 208 -14.08 -13.38 -14.46
N ASN A 209 -14.82 -14.46 -14.20
CA ASN A 209 -14.28 -15.70 -13.66
C ASN A 209 -13.25 -16.22 -14.67
N GLU A 210 -12.14 -15.51 -14.81
CA GLU A 210 -10.96 -16.00 -15.49
C GLU A 210 -10.50 -17.20 -14.68
N SER A 211 -10.79 -18.36 -15.20
CA SER A 211 -10.27 -19.61 -14.66
C SER A 211 -8.76 -19.47 -14.60
N ILE A 212 -8.20 -19.61 -13.40
CA ILE A 212 -6.75 -19.55 -13.20
C ILE A 212 -6.13 -20.65 -14.05
N ASN A 213 -5.51 -20.26 -15.16
CA ASN A 213 -4.79 -21.20 -16.02
C ASN A 213 -3.38 -21.40 -15.44
N LEU A 214 -2.96 -22.65 -15.33
CA LEU A 214 -1.62 -23.01 -14.83
C LEU A 214 -0.50 -22.29 -15.59
N THR A 215 -0.66 -22.15 -16.91
CA THR A 215 0.30 -21.44 -17.77
C THR A 215 0.39 -19.97 -17.39
N SER A 216 -0.73 -19.28 -17.17
CA SER A 216 -0.76 -17.86 -16.76
C SER A 216 -0.13 -17.68 -15.38
N LEU A 217 -0.40 -18.57 -14.44
CA LEU A 217 0.23 -18.55 -13.12
C LEU A 217 1.75 -18.73 -13.22
N SER A 218 2.22 -19.67 -14.06
CA SER A 218 3.65 -19.90 -14.28
C SER A 218 4.34 -18.68 -14.89
N TRP A 219 3.70 -18.00 -15.85
CA TRP A 219 4.21 -16.76 -16.42
C TRP A 219 4.27 -15.63 -15.38
N LEU A 220 3.26 -15.47 -14.54
CA LEU A 220 3.28 -14.47 -13.48
C LEU A 220 4.42 -14.70 -12.50
N LEU A 221 4.59 -15.94 -12.03
CA LEU A 221 5.68 -16.30 -11.14
C LEU A 221 7.05 -16.03 -11.78
N PHE A 222 7.23 -16.45 -13.03
CA PHE A 222 8.47 -16.20 -13.76
C PHE A 222 8.76 -14.70 -13.89
N LEU A 223 7.78 -13.91 -14.33
CA LEU A 223 7.94 -12.46 -14.50
C LEU A 223 8.27 -11.76 -13.17
N GLY A 224 7.57 -12.10 -12.09
CA GLY A 224 7.81 -11.50 -10.78
C GLY A 224 9.20 -11.80 -10.23
N ILE A 225 9.62 -13.06 -10.29
CA ILE A 225 10.93 -13.50 -9.81
C ILE A 225 12.06 -12.91 -10.68
N SER A 226 11.88 -12.91 -12.02
CA SER A 226 12.86 -12.38 -12.95
C SER A 226 12.99 -10.86 -12.82
N ALA A 227 11.89 -10.12 -12.68
CA ALA A 227 11.91 -8.69 -12.49
C ALA A 227 12.60 -8.30 -11.17
N TYR A 228 12.31 -9.04 -10.09
CA TYR A 228 12.99 -8.86 -8.81
C TYR A 228 14.50 -9.08 -8.96
N TYR A 229 14.93 -10.20 -9.55
CA TYR A 229 16.34 -10.51 -9.73
C TYR A 229 17.07 -9.47 -10.60
N ILE A 230 16.43 -9.03 -11.69
CA ILE A 230 16.97 -7.97 -12.56
C ILE A 230 17.11 -6.66 -11.79
N SER A 231 16.12 -6.29 -10.97
CA SER A 231 16.17 -5.07 -10.17
C SER A 231 17.32 -5.07 -9.15
N GLU A 232 17.57 -6.21 -8.52
CA GLU A 232 18.72 -6.39 -7.61
C GLU A 232 20.05 -6.23 -8.35
N ILE A 233 20.21 -6.88 -9.52
CA ILE A 233 21.43 -6.75 -10.32
C ILE A 233 21.67 -5.30 -10.73
N ILE A 234 20.64 -4.61 -11.26
CA ILE A 234 20.79 -3.21 -11.71
C ILE A 234 21.17 -2.30 -10.54
N SER A 235 20.56 -2.51 -9.36
CA SER A 235 20.89 -1.76 -8.15
C SER A 235 22.34 -1.93 -7.70
N LEU A 236 22.97 -3.07 -7.96
CA LEU A 236 24.41 -3.25 -7.69
C LEU A 236 25.31 -2.40 -8.57
N TYR A 237 24.87 -2.10 -9.80
CA TYR A 237 25.64 -1.27 -10.75
C TYR A 237 25.32 0.22 -10.61
N ILE A 238 24.12 0.57 -10.15
CA ILE A 238 23.66 1.95 -9.99
C ILE A 238 23.45 2.18 -8.49
N ILE A 239 24.53 2.53 -7.79
CA ILE A 239 24.61 2.57 -6.32
C ILE A 239 23.58 3.51 -5.67
N ASP A 240 23.08 4.53 -6.39
CA ASP A 240 22.19 5.56 -5.83
C ASP A 240 20.70 5.27 -6.03
N ILE A 241 20.34 4.17 -6.69
CA ILE A 241 18.92 3.85 -6.98
C ILE A 241 18.50 2.58 -6.24
N PRO A 242 17.55 2.68 -5.30
CA PRO A 242 16.97 1.53 -4.62
C PRO A 242 16.39 0.49 -5.58
N SER A 243 16.62 -0.80 -5.31
CA SER A 243 16.15 -1.91 -6.15
C SER A 243 14.61 -1.89 -6.31
N ILE A 244 13.90 -1.44 -5.27
CA ILE A 244 12.44 -1.32 -5.32
C ILE A 244 11.96 -0.31 -6.37
N LEU A 245 12.68 0.81 -6.60
CA LEU A 245 12.33 1.78 -7.64
C LEU A 245 12.58 1.22 -9.03
N ILE A 246 13.61 0.43 -9.21
CA ILE A 246 13.90 -0.26 -10.48
C ILE A 246 12.80 -1.28 -10.75
N LEU A 247 12.45 -2.09 -9.74
CA LEU A 247 11.39 -3.08 -9.82
C LEU A 247 10.04 -2.46 -10.20
N THR A 248 9.67 -1.36 -9.56
CA THR A 248 8.41 -0.64 -9.85
C THR A 248 8.42 -0.07 -11.26
N THR A 249 9.56 0.45 -11.72
CA THR A 249 9.72 0.95 -13.10
C THR A 249 9.54 -0.17 -14.12
N ILE A 250 10.17 -1.33 -13.90
CA ILE A 250 9.99 -2.52 -14.75
C ILE A 250 8.52 -2.93 -14.80
N GLY A 251 7.83 -2.96 -13.64
CA GLY A 251 6.40 -3.29 -13.56
C GLY A 251 5.52 -2.36 -14.39
N ILE A 252 5.74 -1.04 -14.29
CA ILE A 252 4.99 -0.05 -15.06
C ILE A 252 5.28 -0.19 -16.57
N LEU A 253 6.53 -0.41 -16.97
CA LEU A 253 6.88 -0.59 -18.38
C LEU A 253 6.24 -1.84 -18.98
N LEU A 254 6.28 -2.96 -18.26
CA LEU A 254 5.65 -4.20 -18.69
C LEU A 254 4.12 -4.08 -18.77
N ALA A 255 3.50 -3.32 -17.87
CA ALA A 255 2.07 -3.05 -17.90
C ALA A 255 1.60 -2.36 -19.19
N GLN A 256 2.48 -1.64 -19.90
CA GLN A 256 2.17 -0.94 -21.16
C GLN A 256 2.40 -1.81 -22.42
N SER A 257 2.99 -2.99 -22.27
CA SER A 257 3.31 -3.88 -23.40
C SER A 257 2.09 -4.68 -23.90
N LYS A 258 0.89 -4.41 -23.39
CA LYS A 258 -0.37 -5.04 -23.78
C LYS A 258 -1.00 -4.39 -25.01
#